data_155bdcfa414d341a811d995d5a72b159
#
_entry.id   155bdcfa414d341a811d995d5a72b159
#
_cell.length_a   1.000
_cell.length_b   1.000
_cell.length_c   1.000
_cell.angle_alpha   90.00
_cell.angle_beta   90.00
_cell.angle_gamma   90.00
#
_symmetry.space_group_name_H-M   'P 1'
#
loop_
_entity.id
_entity.type
_entity.pdbx_description
1 polymer ?
#
loop_
_entity_poly.entity_id
_entity_poly.type
_entity_poly.pdbx_seq_one_letter_code
_entity_poly.pdbx_strand_id
1 'polypeptide(L)'
;MSIWCALLLTVNILTPEVNAYSENTALYLFAEQEEESVEDLLQQESMKPHIDYYFELLISKHRPDLLEEWLQVERDREAIYKKIKAFSNDEYEKILKRISNEWYENHAKMHEQLLAAVKERNNEKIKLSLGHLCSLKKTWNEEVKTIIKEM
;
A
#
# COMPACT_ATOMS: atom_id res chain seq x y z
N MET A 1 -6.08 14.60 -66.06
CA MET A 1 -6.53 13.54 -65.14
C MET A 1 -5.50 13.40 -64.06
N SER A 2 -5.68 14.06 -62.93
CA SER A 2 -4.73 14.03 -61.80
C SER A 2 -5.25 13.13 -60.72
N ILE A 3 -4.47 12.05 -60.41
CA ILE A 3 -4.78 11.11 -59.35
C ILE A 3 -4.15 11.63 -58.06
N TRP A 4 -4.97 12.07 -57.13
CA TRP A 4 -4.57 12.43 -55.78
C TRP A 4 -4.48 11.14 -54.96
N CYS A 5 -3.25 10.71 -54.65
CA CYS A 5 -3.00 9.70 -53.61
C CYS A 5 -3.12 10.34 -52.24
N ALA A 6 -4.21 10.06 -51.53
CA ALA A 6 -4.36 10.38 -50.14
C ALA A 6 -3.54 9.42 -49.28
N LEU A 7 -2.42 9.89 -48.75
CA LEU A 7 -1.59 9.15 -47.82
C LEU A 7 -2.24 9.30 -46.43
N LEU A 8 -2.98 8.27 -46.01
CA LEU A 8 -3.46 8.17 -44.63
C LEU A 8 -2.28 7.79 -43.72
N LEU A 9 -1.71 8.79 -43.07
CA LEU A 9 -0.83 8.61 -41.95
C LEU A 9 -1.66 8.17 -40.74
N THR A 10 -1.70 6.87 -40.49
CA THR A 10 -2.19 6.35 -39.20
C THR A 10 -1.14 6.66 -38.14
N VAL A 11 -1.41 7.70 -37.38
CA VAL A 11 -0.67 8.00 -36.16
C VAL A 11 -1.09 6.95 -35.15
N ASN A 12 -0.26 5.91 -34.97
CA ASN A 12 -0.33 5.04 -33.81
C ASN A 12 0.01 5.88 -32.58
N ILE A 13 -1.01 6.37 -31.88
CA ILE A 13 -0.86 6.90 -30.54
C ILE A 13 -0.58 5.66 -29.68
N LEU A 14 0.70 5.37 -29.46
CA LEU A 14 1.14 4.57 -28.33
C LEU A 14 0.68 5.33 -27.08
N THR A 15 -0.46 4.94 -26.54
CA THR A 15 -0.79 5.26 -25.16
C THR A 15 0.32 4.61 -24.32
N PRO A 16 1.11 5.38 -23.54
CA PRO A 16 1.96 4.75 -22.57
C PRO A 16 1.02 3.98 -21.64
N GLU A 17 1.15 2.67 -21.60
CA GLU A 17 0.64 1.89 -20.51
C GLU A 17 1.17 2.56 -19.24
N VAL A 18 0.28 3.21 -18.52
CA VAL A 18 0.54 3.68 -17.16
C VAL A 18 0.67 2.40 -16.37
N ASN A 19 1.87 1.88 -16.35
CA ASN A 19 2.23 0.75 -15.52
C ASN A 19 1.79 1.09 -14.09
N ALA A 20 0.92 0.27 -13.58
CA ALA A 20 0.31 0.36 -12.27
C ALA A 20 1.38 0.26 -11.16
N TYR A 21 2.06 1.37 -10.90
CA TYR A 21 2.94 1.50 -9.74
C TYR A 21 2.16 1.56 -8.41
N SER A 22 0.83 1.40 -8.44
CA SER A 22 -0.01 1.63 -7.27
C SER A 22 -0.43 0.35 -6.53
N GLU A 23 -0.34 -0.81 -7.14
CA GLU A 23 -0.90 -2.03 -6.52
C GLU A 23 0.02 -2.72 -5.51
N ASN A 24 1.29 -2.35 -5.49
CA ASN A 24 2.27 -3.23 -4.88
C ASN A 24 2.80 -2.84 -3.51
N THR A 25 2.70 -1.59 -3.07
CA THR A 25 3.37 -1.20 -1.82
C THR A 25 2.77 -1.85 -0.56
N ALA A 26 1.51 -2.25 -0.61
CA ALA A 26 0.87 -2.98 0.49
C ALA A 26 0.91 -4.51 0.27
N LEU A 27 0.87 -4.95 -0.99
CA LEU A 27 0.99 -6.36 -1.37
C LEU A 27 2.45 -6.86 -1.28
N TYR A 28 3.44 -6.02 -1.53
CA TYR A 28 4.87 -6.41 -1.49
C TYR A 28 5.38 -6.83 -0.11
N LEU A 29 4.68 -6.53 0.94
CA LEU A 29 5.03 -7.10 2.24
C LEU A 29 4.58 -8.55 2.38
N PHE A 30 3.73 -9.07 1.47
CA PHE A 30 3.07 -10.36 1.63
C PHE A 30 2.76 -11.11 0.32
N ALA A 31 3.18 -10.64 -0.86
CA ALA A 31 2.95 -11.35 -2.11
C ALA A 31 4.09 -12.30 -2.43
N GLU A 32 3.68 -13.50 -2.77
CA GLU A 32 4.39 -14.63 -3.38
C GLU A 32 5.84 -14.40 -3.80
N GLN A 33 6.71 -15.32 -3.36
CA GLN A 33 8.11 -15.50 -3.72
C GLN A 33 8.27 -15.81 -5.24
N GLU A 34 8.05 -14.83 -6.09
CA GLU A 34 8.91 -14.70 -7.25
C GLU A 34 10.22 -14.12 -6.71
N GLU A 35 11.37 -14.62 -7.14
CA GLU A 35 12.69 -14.18 -6.69
C GLU A 35 12.80 -12.66 -6.78
N GLU A 36 12.39 -11.99 -5.71
CA GLU A 36 12.48 -10.54 -5.59
C GLU A 36 13.95 -10.18 -5.67
N SER A 37 14.33 -9.37 -6.63
CA SER A 37 15.74 -9.03 -6.80
C SER A 37 16.22 -8.27 -5.57
N VAL A 38 17.50 -8.41 -5.23
CA VAL A 38 18.12 -7.65 -4.12
C VAL A 38 17.94 -6.15 -4.34
N GLU A 39 17.88 -5.70 -5.59
CA GLU A 39 17.61 -4.32 -5.98
C GLU A 39 16.20 -3.86 -5.57
N ASP A 40 15.17 -4.70 -5.75
CA ASP A 40 13.79 -4.39 -5.36
C ASP A 40 13.65 -4.26 -3.84
N LEU A 41 14.30 -5.17 -3.09
CA LEU A 41 14.34 -5.10 -1.63
C LEU A 41 15.03 -3.83 -1.12
N LEU A 42 16.18 -3.46 -1.70
CA LEU A 42 16.90 -2.23 -1.36
C LEU A 42 16.06 -0.99 -1.71
N GLN A 43 15.35 -1.01 -2.82
CA GLN A 43 14.46 0.08 -3.22
C GLN A 43 13.28 0.22 -2.24
N GLN A 44 12.67 -0.87 -1.82
CA GLN A 44 11.59 -0.87 -0.82
C GLN A 44 12.06 -0.33 0.53
N GLU A 45 13.19 -0.82 1.04
CA GLU A 45 13.73 -0.34 2.33
C GLU A 45 14.11 1.14 2.27
N SER A 46 14.64 1.62 1.15
CA SER A 46 14.97 3.04 0.95
C SER A 46 13.73 3.93 0.85
N MET A 47 12.64 3.43 0.29
CA MET A 47 11.40 4.19 0.11
C MET A 47 10.52 4.25 1.37
N LYS A 48 10.63 3.28 2.26
CA LYS A 48 9.80 3.21 3.47
C LYS A 48 9.82 4.51 4.31
N PRO A 49 10.97 5.12 4.65
CA PRO A 49 10.99 6.37 5.41
C PRO A 49 10.27 7.52 4.70
N HIS A 50 10.34 7.57 3.36
CA HIS A 50 9.65 8.59 2.58
C HIS A 50 8.13 8.42 2.61
N ILE A 51 7.66 7.18 2.54
CA ILE A 51 6.24 6.83 2.63
C ILE A 51 5.71 7.15 4.02
N ASP A 52 6.42 6.75 5.07
CA ASP A 52 6.05 7.02 6.45
C ASP A 52 5.92 8.54 6.70
N TYR A 53 6.92 9.30 6.29
CA TYR A 53 6.92 10.77 6.41
C TYR A 53 5.80 11.43 5.58
N TYR A 54 5.52 10.91 4.38
CA TYR A 54 4.40 11.37 3.56
C TYR A 54 3.05 11.22 4.29
N PHE A 55 2.80 10.06 4.90
CA PHE A 55 1.59 9.84 5.69
C PHE A 55 1.52 10.75 6.92
N GLU A 56 2.62 10.92 7.64
CA GLU A 56 2.68 11.85 8.77
C GLU A 56 2.32 13.28 8.35
N LEU A 57 2.83 13.75 7.21
CA LEU A 57 2.49 15.06 6.67
C LEU A 57 1.01 15.16 6.28
N LEU A 58 0.46 14.16 5.61
CA LEU A 58 -0.96 14.14 5.24
C LEU A 58 -1.85 14.17 6.49
N ILE A 59 -1.53 13.35 7.48
CA ILE A 59 -2.29 13.27 8.72
C ILE A 59 -2.17 14.57 9.51
N SER A 60 -0.97 15.10 9.69
CA SER A 60 -0.75 16.38 10.37
C SER A 60 -1.54 17.52 9.74
N LYS A 61 -1.69 17.51 8.42
CA LYS A 61 -2.41 18.52 7.67
C LYS A 61 -3.93 18.34 7.69
N HIS A 62 -4.41 17.10 7.51
CA HIS A 62 -5.83 16.85 7.24
C HIS A 62 -6.57 16.22 8.42
N ARG A 63 -5.88 15.48 9.29
CA ARG A 63 -6.42 14.79 10.46
C ARG A 63 -5.44 14.84 11.65
N PRO A 64 -5.06 16.05 12.11
CA PRO A 64 -4.12 16.20 13.23
C PRO A 64 -4.59 15.49 14.51
N ASP A 65 -5.90 15.30 14.65
CA ASP A 65 -6.53 14.51 15.72
C ASP A 65 -6.14 13.02 15.72
N LEU A 66 -5.74 12.46 14.57
CA LEU A 66 -5.33 11.07 14.44
C LEU A 66 -3.80 10.86 14.52
N LEU A 67 -3.01 11.92 14.58
CA LEU A 67 -1.55 11.79 14.43
C LEU A 67 -0.93 10.87 15.49
N GLU A 68 -1.31 11.04 16.75
CA GLU A 68 -0.78 10.22 17.84
C GLU A 68 -1.20 8.75 17.72
N GLU A 69 -2.47 8.50 17.38
CA GLU A 69 -2.98 7.16 17.16
C GLU A 69 -2.27 6.49 15.96
N TRP A 70 -2.08 7.21 14.86
CA TRP A 70 -1.36 6.72 13.69
C TRP A 70 0.06 6.31 14.04
N LEU A 71 0.81 7.17 14.72
CA LEU A 71 2.17 6.89 15.13
C LEU A 71 2.24 5.67 16.07
N GLN A 72 1.25 5.49 16.93
CA GLN A 72 1.16 4.31 17.80
C GLN A 72 0.89 3.04 16.98
N VAL A 73 -0.05 3.10 16.02
CA VAL A 73 -0.37 1.99 15.11
C VAL A 73 0.86 1.56 14.32
N GLU A 74 1.66 2.51 13.81
CA GLU A 74 2.89 2.20 13.06
C GLU A 74 3.98 1.58 13.98
N ARG A 75 4.17 2.09 15.19
CA ARG A 75 5.10 1.46 16.18
C ARG A 75 4.70 0.03 16.51
N ASP A 76 3.40 -0.21 16.71
CA ASP A 76 2.87 -1.54 16.99
C ASP A 76 3.11 -2.49 15.82
N ARG A 77 2.87 -2.00 14.60
CA ARG A 77 3.09 -2.74 13.36
C ARG A 77 4.55 -3.11 13.18
N GLU A 78 5.47 -2.19 13.41
CA GLU A 78 6.91 -2.45 13.37
C GLU A 78 7.34 -3.51 14.40
N ALA A 79 6.78 -3.44 15.62
CA ALA A 79 7.05 -4.45 16.65
C ALA A 79 6.52 -5.84 16.25
N ILE A 80 5.36 -5.91 15.58
CA ILE A 80 4.81 -7.14 15.02
C ILE A 80 5.75 -7.71 13.95
N TYR A 81 6.18 -6.90 12.99
CA TYR A 81 7.11 -7.34 11.93
C TYR A 81 8.43 -7.88 12.48
N LYS A 82 9.00 -7.23 13.50
CA LYS A 82 10.20 -7.74 14.19
C LYS A 82 9.98 -9.12 14.78
N LYS A 83 8.80 -9.38 15.32
CA LYS A 83 8.44 -10.72 15.84
C LYS A 83 8.26 -11.73 14.71
N ILE A 84 7.54 -11.36 13.66
CA ILE A 84 7.29 -12.23 12.51
C ILE A 84 8.60 -12.65 11.84
N LYS A 85 9.55 -11.72 11.67
CA LYS A 85 10.88 -12.03 11.11
C LYS A 85 11.71 -13.04 11.94
N ALA A 86 11.35 -13.29 13.18
CA ALA A 86 12.01 -14.27 14.04
C ALA A 86 11.41 -15.69 13.91
N PHE A 87 10.27 -15.85 13.22
CA PHE A 87 9.64 -17.14 12.98
C PHE A 87 10.30 -17.88 11.81
N SER A 88 10.09 -19.21 11.77
CA SER A 88 10.42 -20.01 10.60
C SER A 88 9.50 -19.69 9.42
N ASN A 89 9.91 -20.06 8.20
CA ASN A 89 9.09 -19.86 7.01
C ASN A 89 7.70 -20.53 7.15
N ASP A 90 7.65 -21.74 7.73
CA ASP A 90 6.38 -22.46 7.93
C ASP A 90 5.42 -21.74 8.89
N GLU A 91 5.96 -21.13 9.94
CA GLU A 91 5.18 -20.34 10.90
C GLU A 91 4.70 -19.05 10.27
N TYR A 92 5.56 -18.40 9.49
CA TYR A 92 5.23 -17.21 8.73
C TYR A 92 4.05 -17.45 7.76
N GLU A 93 4.13 -18.52 6.96
CA GLU A 93 3.02 -18.89 6.07
C GLU A 93 1.71 -19.18 6.83
N LYS A 94 1.78 -19.81 8.00
CA LYS A 94 0.58 -20.05 8.83
C LYS A 94 -0.05 -18.74 9.29
N ILE A 95 0.77 -17.74 9.64
CA ILE A 95 0.26 -16.42 10.02
C ILE A 95 -0.46 -15.79 8.82
N LEU A 96 0.16 -15.78 7.63
CA LEU A 96 -0.42 -15.18 6.42
C LEU A 96 -1.77 -15.83 6.05
N LYS A 97 -1.85 -17.15 6.08
CA LYS A 97 -3.07 -17.89 5.74
C LYS A 97 -4.24 -17.63 6.71
N ARG A 98 -3.96 -17.12 7.90
CA ARG A 98 -4.99 -16.76 8.90
C ARG A 98 -5.48 -15.33 8.79
N ILE A 99 -4.74 -14.47 8.12
CA ILE A 99 -5.16 -13.07 7.87
C ILE A 99 -6.25 -13.09 6.79
N SER A 100 -7.31 -12.34 7.03
CA SER A 100 -8.46 -12.28 6.12
C SER A 100 -8.09 -11.67 4.76
N ASN A 101 -8.46 -12.35 3.65
CA ASN A 101 -8.36 -11.79 2.31
C ASN A 101 -9.14 -10.48 2.17
N GLU A 102 -10.28 -10.39 2.84
CA GLU A 102 -11.09 -9.17 2.86
C GLU A 102 -10.31 -7.97 3.40
N TRP A 103 -9.41 -8.19 4.38
CA TRP A 103 -8.56 -7.12 4.88
C TRP A 103 -7.66 -6.57 3.78
N TYR A 104 -7.00 -7.44 3.00
CA TYR A 104 -6.11 -7.03 1.91
C TYR A 104 -6.86 -6.24 0.83
N GLU A 105 -8.04 -6.73 0.42
CA GLU A 105 -8.88 -6.05 -0.57
C GLU A 105 -9.32 -4.65 -0.08
N ASN A 106 -9.78 -4.56 1.17
CA ASN A 106 -10.18 -3.29 1.77
C ASN A 106 -9.00 -2.32 1.90
N HIS A 107 -7.82 -2.81 2.26
CA HIS A 107 -6.63 -2.00 2.39
C HIS A 107 -6.20 -1.43 1.02
N ALA A 108 -6.13 -2.25 -0.02
CA ALA A 108 -5.82 -1.82 -1.38
C ALA A 108 -6.82 -0.75 -1.87
N LYS A 109 -8.12 -1.02 -1.72
CA LYS A 109 -9.19 -0.09 -2.08
C LYS A 109 -9.09 1.26 -1.37
N MET A 110 -8.73 1.26 -0.06
CA MET A 110 -8.57 2.51 0.68
C MET A 110 -7.35 3.31 0.21
N HIS A 111 -6.27 2.65 -0.16
CA HIS A 111 -5.11 3.32 -0.77
C HIS A 111 -5.44 3.96 -2.11
N GLU A 112 -6.18 3.27 -2.98
CA GLU A 112 -6.65 3.83 -4.25
C GLU A 112 -7.54 5.05 -4.03
N GLN A 113 -8.48 4.97 -3.08
CA GLN A 113 -9.36 6.07 -2.74
C GLN A 113 -8.59 7.29 -2.20
N LEU A 114 -7.59 7.06 -1.35
CA LEU A 114 -6.72 8.13 -0.86
C LEU A 114 -5.93 8.76 -2.01
N LEU A 115 -5.36 7.95 -2.89
CA LEU A 115 -4.61 8.43 -4.05
C LEU A 115 -5.48 9.29 -4.96
N ALA A 116 -6.70 8.84 -5.26
CA ALA A 116 -7.67 9.62 -6.03
C ALA A 116 -8.02 10.94 -5.34
N ALA A 117 -8.30 10.89 -4.03
CA ALA A 117 -8.62 12.08 -3.24
C ALA A 117 -7.48 13.10 -3.21
N VAL A 118 -6.21 12.64 -3.14
CA VAL A 118 -5.03 13.50 -3.20
C VAL A 118 -4.86 14.12 -4.58
N LYS A 119 -5.03 13.33 -5.66
CA LYS A 119 -4.99 13.83 -7.05
C LYS A 119 -6.06 14.90 -7.29
N GLU A 120 -7.27 14.69 -6.77
CA GLU A 120 -8.39 15.64 -6.84
C GLU A 120 -8.22 16.83 -5.88
N ARG A 121 -7.26 16.80 -4.97
CA ARG A 121 -7.08 17.75 -3.86
C ARG A 121 -8.34 17.90 -3.01
N ASN A 122 -9.10 16.82 -2.85
CA ASN A 122 -10.36 16.80 -2.12
C ASN A 122 -10.09 16.54 -0.63
N ASN A 123 -10.05 17.60 0.17
CA ASN A 123 -9.71 17.54 1.59
C ASN A 123 -10.64 16.63 2.39
N GLU A 124 -11.94 16.60 2.11
CA GLU A 124 -12.89 15.78 2.87
C GLU A 124 -12.70 14.30 2.56
N LYS A 125 -12.50 13.94 1.28
CA LYS A 125 -12.17 12.55 0.91
C LYS A 125 -10.83 12.11 1.51
N ILE A 126 -9.83 13.00 1.53
CA ILE A 126 -8.52 12.71 2.17
C ILE A 126 -8.71 12.39 3.66
N LYS A 127 -9.45 13.22 4.40
CA LYS A 127 -9.74 13.00 5.82
C LYS A 127 -10.41 11.65 6.08
N LEU A 128 -11.42 11.32 5.28
CA LEU A 128 -12.15 10.05 5.40
C LEU A 128 -11.24 8.85 5.14
N SER A 129 -10.48 8.89 4.04
CA SER A 129 -9.57 7.79 3.67
C SER A 129 -8.47 7.57 4.71
N LEU A 130 -7.90 8.64 5.27
CA LEU A 130 -6.90 8.53 6.35
C LEU A 130 -7.48 7.89 7.61
N GLY A 131 -8.72 8.25 7.99
CA GLY A 131 -9.40 7.62 9.12
C GLY A 131 -9.63 6.12 8.91
N HIS A 132 -10.10 5.73 7.72
CA HIS A 132 -10.32 4.34 7.38
C HIS A 132 -9.02 3.53 7.35
N LEU A 133 -7.95 4.08 6.75
CA LEU A 133 -6.64 3.42 6.73
C LEU A 133 -6.07 3.22 8.15
N CYS A 134 -6.19 4.22 9.02
CA CYS A 134 -5.76 4.09 10.40
C CYS A 134 -6.50 2.94 11.11
N SER A 135 -7.83 2.89 10.96
CA SER A 135 -8.65 1.81 11.54
C SER A 135 -8.29 0.43 11.00
N LEU A 136 -8.11 0.30 9.68
CA LEU A 136 -7.73 -0.97 9.05
C LEU A 136 -6.36 -1.47 9.53
N LYS A 137 -5.37 -0.58 9.63
CA LYS A 137 -4.04 -0.95 10.15
C LYS A 137 -4.10 -1.38 11.61
N LYS A 138 -4.91 -0.71 12.42
CA LYS A 138 -5.13 -1.07 13.83
C LYS A 138 -5.76 -2.45 13.95
N THR A 139 -6.81 -2.73 13.21
CA THR A 139 -7.48 -4.05 13.17
C THR A 139 -6.49 -5.15 12.78
N TRP A 140 -5.67 -4.93 11.76
CA TRP A 140 -4.63 -5.87 11.36
C TRP A 140 -3.62 -6.13 12.49
N ASN A 141 -3.17 -5.09 13.16
CA ASN A 141 -2.24 -5.22 14.28
C ASN A 141 -2.83 -6.10 15.40
N GLU A 142 -4.11 -5.92 15.72
CA GLU A 142 -4.82 -6.69 16.75
C GLU A 142 -5.01 -8.16 16.33
N GLU A 143 -5.40 -8.38 15.09
CA GLU A 143 -5.59 -9.72 14.52
C GLU A 143 -4.26 -10.49 14.52
N VAL A 144 -3.19 -9.92 14.00
CA VAL A 144 -1.89 -10.59 13.95
C VAL A 144 -1.29 -10.80 15.34
N LYS A 145 -1.45 -9.86 16.27
CA LYS A 145 -1.05 -10.07 17.67
C LYS A 145 -1.77 -11.26 18.28
N THR A 146 -3.04 -11.46 17.96
CA THR A 146 -3.84 -12.60 18.44
C THR A 146 -3.33 -13.91 17.84
N ILE A 147 -3.12 -13.93 16.52
CA ILE A 147 -2.58 -15.11 15.82
C ILE A 147 -1.24 -15.53 16.42
N ILE A 148 -0.32 -14.58 16.64
CA ILE A 148 1.00 -14.85 17.22
C ILE A 148 0.92 -15.39 18.65
N LYS A 149 -0.08 -15.01 19.44
CA LYS A 149 -0.25 -15.51 20.82
C LYS A 149 -0.77 -16.95 20.88
N GLU A 150 -1.46 -17.38 19.84
CA GLU A 150 -2.06 -18.72 19.73
C GLU A 150 -1.10 -19.77 19.13
N MET A 151 0.07 -19.33 18.66
CA MET A 151 1.13 -20.20 18.11
C MET A 151 2.12 -20.62 19.19
#